data_769f51693912113bcdcbcc79b7947f71
#
_entry.id   769f51693912113bcdcbcc79b7947f71
#
_cell.length_a   1.000
_cell.length_b   1.000
_cell.length_c   1.000
_cell.angle_alpha   90.00
_cell.angle_beta   90.00
_cell.angle_gamma   90.00
#
_symmetry.space_group_name_H-M   'P 1'
#
loop_
_entity.id
_entity.type
_entity.pdbx_description
1 polymer ?
#
loop_
_entity_poly.entity_id
_entity_poly.type
_entity_poly.pdbx_seq_one_letter_code
_entity_poly.pdbx_strand_id
1 'polypeptide(L)'
;CKEYQKFFTSVEEVIKAPGEASTKNQLINNAASMAQYFNTLSTNLRKIQEDANNEIKDAVEQINSYAQNIASLNRQINQIEANYGDANDLRDKRNALIDDLAQIVNVSINEEDIGNGLTDFRVSINGQTLVAGYDYNKLYTEARADKRNASEAAALYDVKWESGQNFNLYSPSLGGQMKALVDIRDGCNGEFEQYKVD
;
A
#
# COMPACT_ATOMS: atom_id res chain seq x y z
N CYS A 1 5.25 -12.82 25.83
CA CYS A 1 5.77 -13.92 24.98
C CYS A 1 6.29 -15.03 25.86
N LYS A 2 5.83 -16.29 25.67
CA LYS A 2 6.21 -17.42 26.53
C LYS A 2 7.72 -17.70 26.50
N GLU A 3 8.37 -17.59 25.34
CA GLU A 3 9.81 -17.88 25.22
C GLU A 3 10.67 -16.85 25.94
N TYR A 4 10.27 -15.58 25.92
CA TYR A 4 10.88 -14.52 26.72
C TYR A 4 10.82 -14.82 28.23
N GLN A 5 9.65 -15.19 28.73
CA GLN A 5 9.47 -15.54 30.15
C GLN A 5 10.34 -16.75 30.55
N LYS A 6 10.35 -17.82 29.74
CA LYS A 6 11.18 -19.01 30.00
C LYS A 6 12.67 -18.65 30.09
N PHE A 7 13.15 -17.78 29.19
CA PHE A 7 14.53 -17.33 29.22
C PHE A 7 14.87 -16.63 30.55
N PHE A 8 14.09 -15.63 30.96
CA PHE A 8 14.37 -14.90 32.19
C PHE A 8 14.19 -15.75 33.44
N THR A 9 13.21 -16.66 33.49
CA THR A 9 13.09 -17.64 34.57
C THR A 9 14.32 -18.51 34.66
N SER A 10 14.87 -18.97 33.53
CA SER A 10 16.09 -19.78 33.56
C SER A 10 17.34 -18.98 33.97
N VAL A 11 17.41 -17.68 33.74
CA VAL A 11 18.42 -16.78 34.28
C VAL A 11 18.34 -16.75 35.81
N GLU A 12 17.14 -16.60 36.38
CA GLU A 12 16.93 -16.61 37.82
C GLU A 12 17.31 -17.92 38.46
N GLU A 13 17.06 -19.07 37.81
CA GLU A 13 17.43 -20.39 38.29
C GLU A 13 18.96 -20.56 38.34
N VAL A 14 19.68 -20.09 37.34
CA VAL A 14 21.16 -20.09 37.36
C VAL A 14 21.71 -19.21 38.47
N ILE A 15 21.10 -18.07 38.77
CA ILE A 15 21.50 -17.18 39.87
C ILE A 15 21.31 -17.88 41.22
N LYS A 16 20.23 -18.66 41.40
CA LYS A 16 19.95 -19.41 42.63
C LYS A 16 20.88 -20.62 42.82
N ALA A 17 21.28 -21.29 41.72
CA ALA A 17 22.10 -22.49 41.75
C ALA A 17 23.27 -22.43 40.73
N PRO A 18 24.27 -21.56 40.91
CA PRO A 18 25.30 -21.28 39.92
C PRO A 18 26.27 -22.45 39.66
N GLY A 19 26.30 -23.45 40.55
CA GLY A 19 27.10 -24.66 40.39
C GLY A 19 26.45 -25.78 39.58
N GLU A 20 25.13 -25.69 39.33
CA GLU A 20 24.37 -26.76 38.71
C GLU A 20 24.50 -26.71 37.17
N ALA A 21 24.99 -27.82 36.58
CA ALA A 21 25.14 -27.95 35.14
C ALA A 21 23.77 -28.02 34.42
N SER A 22 22.77 -28.54 35.08
CA SER A 22 21.38 -28.65 34.57
C SER A 22 20.76 -27.29 34.32
N THR A 23 20.88 -26.35 35.27
CA THR A 23 20.34 -24.99 35.13
C THR A 23 21.03 -24.21 34.04
N LYS A 24 22.35 -24.36 33.89
CA LYS A 24 23.12 -23.77 32.79
C LYS A 24 22.67 -24.28 31.41
N ASN A 25 22.48 -25.60 31.28
CA ASN A 25 22.02 -26.21 30.05
C ASN A 25 20.60 -25.76 29.71
N GLN A 26 19.71 -25.62 30.71
CA GLN A 26 18.35 -25.10 30.51
C GLN A 26 18.37 -23.65 30.04
N LEU A 27 19.25 -22.81 30.62
CA LEU A 27 19.43 -21.42 30.14
C LEU A 27 19.88 -21.37 28.68
N ILE A 28 20.86 -22.19 28.28
CA ILE A 28 21.36 -22.25 26.90
C ILE A 28 20.23 -22.68 25.95
N ASN A 29 19.45 -23.69 26.31
CA ASN A 29 18.36 -24.18 25.49
C ASN A 29 17.23 -23.14 25.36
N ASN A 30 16.87 -22.44 26.43
CA ASN A 30 15.87 -21.39 26.43
C ASN A 30 16.36 -20.16 25.64
N ALA A 31 17.64 -19.80 25.71
CA ALA A 31 18.25 -18.77 24.90
C ALA A 31 18.18 -19.11 23.39
N ALA A 32 18.53 -20.36 23.03
CA ALA A 32 18.44 -20.83 21.66
C ALA A 32 16.99 -20.79 21.13
N SER A 33 16.02 -21.25 21.95
CA SER A 33 14.60 -21.21 21.60
C SER A 33 14.08 -19.77 21.40
N MET A 34 14.51 -18.85 22.26
CA MET A 34 14.17 -17.43 22.14
C MET A 34 14.77 -16.82 20.86
N ALA A 35 16.02 -17.11 20.54
CA ALA A 35 16.67 -16.65 19.31
C ALA A 35 15.93 -17.19 18.07
N GLN A 36 15.57 -18.47 18.06
CA GLN A 36 14.80 -19.07 16.98
C GLN A 36 13.41 -18.43 16.83
N TYR A 37 12.75 -18.14 17.94
CA TYR A 37 11.46 -17.44 17.93
C TYR A 37 11.56 -16.06 17.25
N PHE A 38 12.58 -15.26 17.62
CA PHE A 38 12.79 -13.94 17.01
C PHE A 38 13.15 -14.02 15.51
N ASN A 39 13.95 -15.02 15.13
CA ASN A 39 14.26 -15.25 13.71
C ASN A 39 12.99 -15.61 12.91
N THR A 40 12.13 -16.46 13.45
CA THR A 40 10.84 -16.82 12.83
C THR A 40 9.94 -15.59 12.73
N LEU A 41 9.83 -14.80 13.79
CA LEU A 41 9.04 -13.57 13.79
C LEU A 41 9.54 -12.57 12.74
N SER A 42 10.84 -12.36 12.65
CA SER A 42 11.47 -11.48 11.66
C SER A 42 11.15 -11.94 10.22
N THR A 43 11.25 -13.25 9.97
CA THR A 43 10.91 -13.83 8.66
C THR A 43 9.44 -13.62 8.31
N ASN A 44 8.53 -13.84 9.26
CA ASN A 44 7.10 -13.65 9.05
C ASN A 44 6.76 -12.16 8.78
N LEU A 45 7.37 -11.24 9.52
CA LEU A 45 7.17 -9.80 9.31
C LEU A 45 7.66 -9.35 7.92
N ARG A 46 8.81 -9.85 7.47
CA ARG A 46 9.30 -9.58 6.10
C ARG A 46 8.33 -10.11 5.05
N LYS A 47 7.80 -11.31 5.26
CA LYS A 47 6.82 -11.87 4.33
C LYS A 47 5.55 -11.01 4.24
N ILE A 48 5.01 -10.55 5.37
CA ILE A 48 3.86 -9.64 5.38
C ILE A 48 4.19 -8.34 4.60
N GLN A 49 5.40 -7.82 4.76
CA GLN A 49 5.85 -6.63 4.04
C GLN A 49 5.94 -6.88 2.52
N GLU A 50 6.47 -8.03 2.10
CA GLU A 50 6.55 -8.44 0.70
C GLU A 50 5.16 -8.68 0.10
N ASP A 51 4.26 -9.32 0.83
CA ASP A 51 2.87 -9.56 0.40
C ASP A 51 2.15 -8.21 0.19
N ALA A 52 2.22 -7.29 1.16
CA ALA A 52 1.65 -5.95 1.03
C ALA A 52 2.27 -5.15 -0.13
N ASN A 53 3.58 -5.33 -0.38
CA ASN A 53 4.26 -4.69 -1.50
C ASN A 53 3.75 -5.19 -2.87
N ASN A 54 3.46 -6.48 -3.00
CA ASN A 54 2.87 -7.05 -4.20
C ASN A 54 1.42 -6.58 -4.40
N GLU A 55 0.64 -6.51 -3.33
CA GLU A 55 -0.73 -5.98 -3.41
C GLU A 55 -0.75 -4.49 -3.80
N ILE A 56 0.24 -3.69 -3.41
CA ILE A 56 0.39 -2.30 -3.90
C ILE A 56 0.60 -2.28 -5.42
N LYS A 57 1.42 -3.18 -5.96
CA LYS A 57 1.61 -3.29 -7.41
C LYS A 57 0.31 -3.64 -8.11
N ASP A 58 -0.42 -4.63 -7.60
CA ASP A 58 -1.69 -5.06 -8.18
C ASP A 58 -2.74 -3.92 -8.12
N ALA A 59 -2.76 -3.16 -7.02
CA ALA A 59 -3.62 -1.99 -6.88
C ALA A 59 -3.29 -0.90 -7.91
N VAL A 60 -2.02 -0.65 -8.21
CA VAL A 60 -1.59 0.28 -9.26
C VAL A 60 -2.07 -0.18 -10.64
N GLU A 61 -1.99 -1.47 -10.95
CA GLU A 61 -2.49 -2.02 -12.21
C GLU A 61 -4.02 -1.88 -12.32
N GLN A 62 -4.75 -2.09 -11.24
CA GLN A 62 -6.20 -1.88 -11.19
C GLN A 62 -6.57 -0.40 -11.37
N ILE A 63 -5.88 0.53 -10.70
CA ILE A 63 -6.08 1.98 -10.89
C ILE A 63 -5.91 2.35 -12.36
N ASN A 64 -4.86 1.87 -13.03
CA ASN A 64 -4.64 2.13 -14.45
C ASN A 64 -5.75 1.58 -15.33
N SER A 65 -6.24 0.38 -15.02
CA SER A 65 -7.37 -0.24 -15.74
C SER A 65 -8.64 0.58 -15.60
N TYR A 66 -8.98 1.02 -14.38
CA TYR A 66 -10.15 1.89 -14.16
C TYR A 66 -9.99 3.23 -14.87
N ALA A 67 -8.82 3.85 -14.80
CA ALA A 67 -8.54 5.12 -15.48
C ALA A 67 -8.77 5.04 -17.00
N GLN A 68 -8.26 3.98 -17.63
CA GLN A 68 -8.43 3.72 -19.06
C GLN A 68 -9.91 3.53 -19.43
N ASN A 69 -10.63 2.73 -18.65
CA ASN A 69 -12.04 2.46 -18.89
C ASN A 69 -12.90 3.71 -18.71
N ILE A 70 -12.65 4.52 -17.67
CA ILE A 70 -13.35 5.79 -17.44
C ILE A 70 -13.11 6.75 -18.61
N ALA A 71 -11.86 6.92 -19.07
CA ALA A 71 -11.53 7.75 -20.22
C ALA A 71 -12.24 7.29 -21.51
N SER A 72 -12.33 5.97 -21.71
CA SER A 72 -13.08 5.37 -22.84
C SER A 72 -14.58 5.66 -22.74
N LEU A 73 -15.18 5.53 -21.54
CA LEU A 73 -16.59 5.85 -21.32
C LEU A 73 -16.88 7.35 -21.52
N ASN A 74 -16.00 8.23 -21.05
CA ASN A 74 -16.13 9.67 -21.28
C ASN A 74 -16.23 9.99 -22.78
N ARG A 75 -15.40 9.34 -23.60
CA ARG A 75 -15.44 9.50 -25.07
C ARG A 75 -16.75 9.02 -25.65
N GLN A 76 -17.25 7.86 -25.23
CA GLN A 76 -18.52 7.31 -25.72
C GLN A 76 -19.71 8.17 -25.29
N ILE A 77 -19.75 8.65 -24.05
CA ILE A 77 -20.77 9.54 -23.52
C ILE A 77 -20.83 10.81 -24.37
N ASN A 78 -19.72 11.49 -24.55
CA ASN A 78 -19.66 12.71 -25.35
C ASN A 78 -20.02 12.49 -26.83
N GLN A 79 -19.67 11.33 -27.41
CA GLN A 79 -20.12 11.00 -28.78
C GLN A 79 -21.64 10.87 -28.94
N ILE A 80 -22.32 10.32 -27.94
CA ILE A 80 -23.76 10.16 -27.95
C ILE A 80 -24.44 11.52 -27.68
N GLU A 81 -23.99 12.24 -26.65
CA GLU A 81 -24.62 13.48 -26.19
C GLU A 81 -24.40 14.65 -27.17
N ALA A 82 -23.24 14.69 -27.85
CA ALA A 82 -23.03 15.64 -28.96
C ALA A 82 -24.01 15.47 -30.12
N ASN A 83 -24.65 14.32 -30.25
CA ASN A 83 -25.69 14.04 -31.25
C ASN A 83 -27.10 14.04 -30.64
N TYR A 84 -27.30 14.73 -29.51
CA TYR A 84 -28.58 14.83 -28.80
C TYR A 84 -29.13 13.47 -28.31
N GLY A 85 -28.27 12.45 -28.18
CA GLY A 85 -28.64 11.18 -27.59
C GLY A 85 -28.56 11.23 -26.07
N ASP A 86 -29.11 10.20 -25.41
CA ASP A 86 -29.07 10.02 -23.97
C ASP A 86 -28.04 8.90 -23.62
N ALA A 87 -27.05 9.21 -22.80
CA ALA A 87 -25.97 8.30 -22.44
C ALA A 87 -26.05 7.81 -20.98
N ASN A 88 -27.23 7.80 -20.36
CA ASN A 88 -27.41 7.45 -18.94
C ASN A 88 -26.80 6.09 -18.57
N ASP A 89 -26.98 5.05 -19.36
CA ASP A 89 -26.40 3.71 -19.10
C ASP A 89 -24.87 3.73 -19.07
N LEU A 90 -24.22 4.58 -19.87
CA LEU A 90 -22.77 4.72 -19.86
C LEU A 90 -22.29 5.56 -18.68
N ARG A 91 -23.07 6.57 -18.28
CA ARG A 91 -22.81 7.34 -17.06
C ARG A 91 -22.90 6.46 -15.81
N ASP A 92 -23.90 5.57 -15.74
CA ASP A 92 -24.04 4.61 -14.64
C ASP A 92 -22.86 3.64 -14.60
N LYS A 93 -22.41 3.12 -15.74
CA LYS A 93 -21.20 2.28 -15.82
C LYS A 93 -19.95 3.03 -15.38
N ARG A 94 -19.82 4.30 -15.80
CA ARG A 94 -18.69 5.15 -15.37
C ARG A 94 -18.70 5.36 -13.86
N ASN A 95 -19.85 5.65 -13.29
CA ASN A 95 -20.01 5.85 -11.85
C ASN A 95 -19.65 4.57 -11.07
N ALA A 96 -20.07 3.39 -11.53
CA ALA A 96 -19.69 2.12 -10.92
C ALA A 96 -18.17 1.89 -10.91
N LEU A 97 -17.48 2.21 -12.02
CA LEU A 97 -16.01 2.12 -12.06
C LEU A 97 -15.33 3.12 -11.11
N ILE A 98 -15.93 4.28 -10.89
CA ILE A 98 -15.45 5.27 -9.94
C ILE A 98 -15.64 4.80 -8.51
N ASP A 99 -16.78 4.17 -8.21
CA ASP A 99 -17.02 3.58 -6.88
C ASP A 99 -16.03 2.47 -6.58
N ASP A 100 -15.71 1.61 -7.56
CA ASP A 100 -14.68 0.58 -7.41
C ASP A 100 -13.28 1.20 -7.22
N LEU A 101 -12.92 2.23 -7.99
CA LEU A 101 -11.67 2.97 -7.83
C LEU A 101 -11.57 3.63 -6.44
N ALA A 102 -12.68 4.15 -5.92
CA ALA A 102 -12.75 4.80 -4.61
C ALA A 102 -12.50 3.83 -3.45
N GLN A 103 -12.70 2.53 -3.63
CA GLN A 103 -12.33 1.51 -2.65
C GLN A 103 -10.81 1.36 -2.55
N ILE A 104 -10.09 1.56 -3.67
CA ILE A 104 -8.63 1.41 -3.73
C ILE A 104 -7.92 2.67 -3.25
N VAL A 105 -8.40 3.85 -3.68
CA VAL A 105 -7.76 5.15 -3.38
C VAL A 105 -8.81 6.25 -3.30
N ASN A 106 -8.59 7.26 -2.46
CA ASN A 106 -9.48 8.41 -2.44
C ASN A 106 -9.50 9.14 -3.79
N VAL A 107 -10.69 9.35 -4.33
CA VAL A 107 -10.92 10.03 -5.60
C VAL A 107 -11.59 11.39 -5.40
N SER A 108 -11.27 12.32 -6.27
CA SER A 108 -11.97 13.60 -6.42
C SER A 108 -12.43 13.73 -7.86
N ILE A 109 -13.69 14.10 -8.05
CA ILE A 109 -14.33 14.19 -9.37
C ILE A 109 -14.65 15.65 -9.65
N ASN A 110 -14.41 16.08 -10.87
CA ASN A 110 -14.89 17.36 -11.42
C ASN A 110 -15.53 17.08 -12.79
N GLU A 111 -16.75 17.52 -13.00
CA GLU A 111 -17.46 17.45 -14.28
C GLU A 111 -17.92 18.85 -14.64
N GLU A 112 -17.48 19.34 -15.80
CA GLU A 112 -17.80 20.66 -16.32
C GLU A 112 -18.50 20.53 -17.67
N ASP A 113 -19.63 21.24 -17.84
CA ASP A 113 -20.27 21.38 -19.13
C ASP A 113 -19.45 22.36 -19.99
N ILE A 114 -18.95 21.88 -21.12
CA ILE A 114 -18.16 22.66 -22.08
C ILE A 114 -18.99 23.10 -23.28
N GLY A 115 -20.32 22.93 -23.23
CA GLY A 115 -21.27 23.31 -24.26
C GLY A 115 -21.47 22.25 -25.34
N ASN A 116 -22.50 22.43 -26.14
CA ASN A 116 -22.89 21.54 -27.26
C ASN A 116 -23.13 20.07 -26.81
N GLY A 117 -23.63 19.85 -25.61
CA GLY A 117 -23.83 18.50 -25.05
C GLY A 117 -22.54 17.77 -24.70
N LEU A 118 -21.43 18.49 -24.60
CA LEU A 118 -20.15 17.91 -24.22
C LEU A 118 -19.80 18.22 -22.78
N THR A 119 -19.21 17.25 -22.09
CA THR A 119 -18.69 17.41 -20.72
C THR A 119 -17.20 17.12 -20.65
N ASP A 120 -16.46 17.93 -19.88
CA ASP A 120 -15.10 17.63 -19.45
C ASP A 120 -15.16 16.96 -18.06
N PHE A 121 -14.94 15.66 -18.06
CA PHE A 121 -14.98 14.85 -16.85
C PHE A 121 -13.57 14.48 -16.38
N ARG A 122 -13.24 14.88 -15.17
CA ARG A 122 -11.92 14.68 -14.58
C ARG A 122 -12.00 13.88 -13.30
N VAL A 123 -11.04 12.96 -13.13
CA VAL A 123 -10.82 12.22 -11.90
C VAL A 123 -9.41 12.50 -11.40
N SER A 124 -9.30 12.90 -10.15
CA SER A 124 -8.03 13.13 -9.50
C SER A 124 -7.85 12.21 -8.30
N ILE A 125 -6.64 11.74 -8.08
CA ILE A 125 -6.23 10.95 -6.92
C ILE A 125 -5.04 11.65 -6.26
N ASN A 126 -5.08 11.74 -4.93
CA ASN A 126 -3.98 12.35 -4.17
C ASN A 126 -3.58 13.77 -4.67
N GLY A 127 -4.57 14.56 -5.13
CA GLY A 127 -4.38 15.90 -5.65
C GLY A 127 -3.78 16.00 -7.06
N GLN A 128 -3.59 14.88 -7.75
CA GLN A 128 -3.07 14.81 -9.12
C GLN A 128 -4.09 14.19 -10.06
N THR A 129 -4.16 14.69 -11.29
CA THR A 129 -5.13 14.23 -12.28
C THR A 129 -4.78 12.84 -12.78
N LEU A 130 -5.73 11.90 -12.62
CA LEU A 130 -5.65 10.55 -13.16
C LEU A 130 -6.32 10.46 -14.52
N VAL A 131 -7.54 11.01 -14.66
CA VAL A 131 -8.29 11.07 -15.91
C VAL A 131 -8.64 12.52 -16.25
N ALA A 132 -8.40 12.94 -17.46
CA ALA A 132 -8.75 14.27 -18.00
C ALA A 132 -9.47 14.11 -19.33
N GLY A 133 -10.81 14.25 -19.30
CA GLY A 133 -11.62 14.03 -20.49
C GLY A 133 -11.43 12.63 -21.06
N TYR A 134 -10.76 12.52 -22.21
CA TYR A 134 -10.55 11.26 -22.94
C TYR A 134 -9.18 10.65 -22.71
N ASP A 135 -8.32 11.34 -21.97
CA ASP A 135 -6.95 10.92 -21.68
C ASP A 135 -6.79 10.51 -20.21
N TYR A 136 -5.78 9.72 -19.91
CA TYR A 136 -5.46 9.32 -18.56
C TYR A 136 -3.96 9.23 -18.34
N ASN A 137 -3.54 9.49 -17.12
CA ASN A 137 -2.16 9.36 -16.68
C ASN A 137 -1.95 8.00 -16.03
N LYS A 138 -0.88 7.31 -16.39
CA LYS A 138 -0.53 6.01 -15.81
C LYS A 138 0.33 6.14 -14.59
N LEU A 139 0.10 5.24 -13.65
CA LEU A 139 1.01 4.94 -12.56
C LEU A 139 1.85 3.71 -12.90
N TYR A 140 3.08 3.67 -12.40
CA TYR A 140 3.91 2.47 -12.44
C TYR A 140 4.65 2.29 -11.13
N THR A 141 5.08 1.06 -10.88
CA THR A 141 5.86 0.70 -9.70
C THR A 141 7.33 0.57 -10.08
N GLU A 142 8.21 1.16 -9.28
CA GLU A 142 9.66 1.04 -9.43
C GLU A 142 10.28 0.50 -8.15
N ALA A 143 11.12 -0.52 -8.26
CA ALA A 143 11.81 -1.07 -7.10
C ALA A 143 12.81 -0.04 -6.54
N ARG A 144 12.78 0.17 -5.23
CA ARG A 144 13.75 1.03 -4.53
C ARG A 144 15.15 0.46 -4.66
N ALA A 145 16.10 1.32 -4.99
CA ALA A 145 17.51 0.96 -5.01
C ALA A 145 18.05 0.74 -3.58
N ASP A 146 17.65 1.59 -2.66
CA ASP A 146 18.10 1.61 -1.28
C ASP A 146 16.96 1.31 -0.30
N LYS A 147 17.29 0.58 0.76
CA LYS A 147 16.38 0.35 1.87
C LYS A 147 16.28 1.60 2.74
N ARG A 148 15.08 1.90 3.24
CA ARG A 148 14.87 2.99 4.21
C ARG A 148 15.39 2.63 5.60
N ASN A 149 15.34 1.34 5.96
CA ASN A 149 15.96 0.81 7.18
C ASN A 149 16.57 -0.58 6.93
N ALA A 150 17.50 -0.99 7.80
CA ALA A 150 18.26 -2.22 7.62
C ALA A 150 17.39 -3.50 7.69
N SER A 151 16.27 -3.47 8.41
CA SER A 151 15.37 -4.62 8.60
C SER A 151 14.32 -4.77 7.51
N GLU A 152 14.16 -3.75 6.65
CA GLU A 152 13.21 -3.73 5.55
C GLU A 152 13.49 -4.82 4.52
N ALA A 153 12.45 -5.39 3.92
CA ALA A 153 12.60 -6.26 2.76
C ALA A 153 13.31 -5.54 1.61
N ALA A 154 13.97 -6.28 0.72
CA ALA A 154 14.65 -5.69 -0.42
C ALA A 154 13.64 -5.36 -1.54
N ALA A 155 13.96 -4.35 -2.35
CA ALA A 155 13.25 -4.03 -3.58
C ALA A 155 11.74 -3.74 -3.39
N LEU A 156 11.36 -3.08 -2.28
CA LEU A 156 10.01 -2.56 -2.12
C LEU A 156 9.73 -1.49 -3.17
N TYR A 157 8.49 -1.41 -3.66
CA TYR A 157 8.12 -0.51 -4.73
C TYR A 157 7.82 0.90 -4.23
N ASP A 158 8.35 1.89 -4.94
CA ASP A 158 7.79 3.23 -4.99
C ASP A 158 6.82 3.33 -6.18
N VAL A 159 5.82 4.19 -6.06
CA VAL A 159 4.85 4.43 -7.12
C VAL A 159 5.15 5.77 -7.77
N LYS A 160 5.16 5.79 -9.09
CA LYS A 160 5.43 6.98 -9.89
C LYS A 160 4.39 7.15 -10.99
N TRP A 161 4.18 8.39 -11.38
CA TRP A 161 3.46 8.73 -12.59
C TRP A 161 4.33 8.48 -13.84
N GLU A 162 3.72 8.21 -14.98
CA GLU A 162 4.42 8.04 -16.26
C GLU A 162 5.28 9.26 -16.63
N SER A 163 4.93 10.45 -16.12
CA SER A 163 5.75 11.67 -16.21
C SER A 163 7.07 11.62 -15.43
N GLY A 164 7.30 10.57 -14.63
CA GLY A 164 8.45 10.43 -13.72
C GLY A 164 8.27 11.09 -12.35
N GLN A 165 7.16 11.79 -12.12
CA GLN A 165 6.86 12.37 -10.80
C GLN A 165 6.49 11.29 -9.78
N ASN A 166 6.93 11.45 -8.54
CA ASN A 166 6.57 10.53 -7.47
C ASN A 166 5.08 10.64 -7.13
N PHE A 167 4.41 9.51 -7.01
CA PHE A 167 3.11 9.42 -6.36
C PHE A 167 3.34 9.33 -4.84
N ASN A 168 2.88 10.35 -4.09
CA ASN A 168 3.15 10.39 -2.66
C ASN A 168 2.30 9.36 -1.89
N LEU A 169 2.88 8.19 -1.61
CA LEU A 169 2.26 7.12 -0.84
C LEU A 169 1.98 7.49 0.63
N TYR A 170 2.61 8.54 1.14
CA TYR A 170 2.48 9.00 2.54
C TYR A 170 1.61 10.25 2.68
N SER A 171 0.92 10.62 1.61
CA SER A 171 -0.01 11.74 1.64
C SER A 171 -1.15 11.49 2.62
N PRO A 172 -1.56 12.50 3.43
CA PRO A 172 -2.76 12.41 4.24
C PRO A 172 -4.04 12.20 3.42
N SER A 173 -4.01 12.57 2.14
CA SER A 173 -5.12 12.40 1.21
C SER A 173 -5.20 11.00 0.59
N LEU A 174 -4.17 10.17 0.79
CA LEU A 174 -4.20 8.78 0.32
C LEU A 174 -5.13 7.97 1.21
N GLY A 175 -6.22 7.50 0.68
CA GLY A 175 -7.21 6.69 1.41
C GLY A 175 -7.35 5.30 0.80
N GLY A 176 -8.43 4.61 1.18
CA GLY A 176 -8.79 3.31 0.64
C GLY A 176 -7.80 2.19 0.98
N GLN A 177 -7.87 1.13 0.19
CA GLN A 177 -7.00 -0.05 0.34
C GLN A 177 -5.51 0.32 0.23
N MET A 178 -5.16 1.23 -0.68
CA MET A 178 -3.77 1.66 -0.91
C MET A 178 -3.13 2.21 0.37
N LYS A 179 -3.85 3.04 1.13
CA LYS A 179 -3.35 3.58 2.41
C LYS A 179 -3.10 2.47 3.42
N ALA A 180 -4.02 1.52 3.56
CA ALA A 180 -3.87 0.40 4.48
C ALA A 180 -2.66 -0.48 4.12
N LEU A 181 -2.46 -0.77 2.83
CA LEU A 181 -1.30 -1.54 2.35
C LEU A 181 0.03 -0.83 2.62
N VAL A 182 0.07 0.48 2.40
CA VAL A 182 1.26 1.29 2.68
C VAL A 182 1.56 1.32 4.19
N ASP A 183 0.55 1.46 5.05
CA ASP A 183 0.72 1.44 6.51
C ASP A 183 1.19 0.07 7.02
N ILE A 184 0.70 -1.03 6.44
CA ILE A 184 1.18 -2.39 6.76
C ILE A 184 2.63 -2.57 6.32
N ARG A 185 3.00 -2.06 5.14
CA ARG A 185 4.34 -2.25 4.56
C ARG A 185 5.40 -1.37 5.20
N ASP A 186 5.08 -0.09 5.40
CA ASP A 186 6.08 0.94 5.75
C ASP A 186 5.84 1.55 7.16
N GLY A 187 4.79 1.11 7.89
CA GLY A 187 4.34 1.72 9.13
C GLY A 187 3.50 2.98 8.90
N CYS A 188 2.82 3.46 9.92
CA CYS A 188 2.01 4.67 9.83
C CYS A 188 2.89 5.85 9.42
N ASN A 189 2.52 6.52 8.32
CA ASN A 189 3.25 7.65 7.72
C ASN A 189 4.66 7.32 7.17
N GLY A 190 4.99 6.05 6.95
CA GLY A 190 6.31 5.63 6.45
C GLY A 190 7.42 5.68 7.50
N GLU A 191 7.07 5.89 8.74
CA GLU A 191 7.97 5.84 9.88
C GLU A 191 7.64 4.60 10.72
N PHE A 192 8.42 3.53 10.57
CA PHE A 192 8.60 2.64 11.69
C PHE A 192 9.34 3.46 12.74
N GLU A 193 8.69 3.81 13.85
CA GLU A 193 9.40 4.35 15.00
C GLU A 193 10.54 3.38 15.32
N GLN A 194 11.76 3.82 15.05
CA GLN A 194 12.92 3.13 15.59
C GLN A 194 12.80 3.26 17.10
N TYR A 195 12.40 2.19 17.76
CA TYR A 195 12.63 2.07 19.19
C TYR A 195 14.14 2.21 19.39
N LYS A 196 14.58 3.40 19.74
CA LYS A 196 15.91 3.61 20.32
C LYS A 196 15.89 2.88 21.64
N VAL A 197 16.57 1.76 21.70
CA VAL A 197 16.96 1.15 22.97
C VAL A 197 18.08 2.04 23.47
N ASP A 198 17.77 2.89 24.45
CA ASP A 198 18.76 3.63 25.26
C ASP A 198 19.56 2.65 26.12
#